data_089cc6a27e84acdd4dcee1e09f3af3b3
#
_entry.id   089cc6a27e84acdd4dcee1e09f3af3b3
#
_cell.length_a   1.000
_cell.length_b   1.000
_cell.length_c   1.000
_cell.angle_alpha   90.00
_cell.angle_beta   90.00
_cell.angle_gamma   90.00
#
_symmetry.space_group_name_H-M   'P 1'
#
loop_
_entity.id
_entity.type
_entity.pdbx_description
1 polymer ?
#
loop_
_entity_poly.entity_id
_entity_poly.type
_entity_poly.pdbx_seq_one_letter_code
_entity_poly.pdbx_strand_id
1 'polypeptide(L)'
;AAQADSDRFEKLIGQQKIQIRQIKAERDLLLDILDQAETAWQESQSKLDSLKIEAAQQLITYQQKQDLVKELSIEAERLSKQEDQVTEIQHLPTPMAKTVFGEEIHFRLKDNRLSVVPIEPLLNAIKQDFERASIGSREGRQISSVGPIRGYVAKYELDKEKGTINRGGQIQTATRIQLVNLSIEPLEDPSGTPVREVLENGHQLDIELAGRDPSSTTITIWVYPESFQSFRLIKQILYERGFATAARPLPLGHVISGGPNGSRSQAQ
;
A
#
# COMPACT_ATOMS: atom_id res chain seq x y z
N ALA A 1 -93.43 -39.64 -14.20
CA ALA A 1 -92.63 -38.92 -15.21
C ALA A 1 -92.00 -37.65 -14.61
N ALA A 2 -92.76 -36.71 -14.08
CA ALA A 2 -92.25 -35.40 -13.59
C ALA A 2 -91.22 -35.52 -12.50
N GLN A 3 -91.30 -36.49 -11.55
CA GLN A 3 -90.34 -36.70 -10.46
C GLN A 3 -88.99 -37.21 -11.01
N ALA A 4 -89.00 -38.10 -11.97
CA ALA A 4 -87.78 -38.66 -12.58
C ALA A 4 -86.99 -37.62 -13.41
N ASP A 5 -87.74 -36.70 -14.05
CA ASP A 5 -87.18 -35.57 -14.78
C ASP A 5 -86.57 -34.52 -13.81
N SER A 6 -87.18 -34.25 -12.70
CA SER A 6 -86.67 -33.38 -11.62
C SER A 6 -85.34 -33.93 -11.09
N ASP A 7 -85.25 -35.21 -10.71
CA ASP A 7 -84.07 -35.84 -10.22
C ASP A 7 -82.90 -35.83 -11.23
N ARG A 8 -83.28 -35.96 -12.50
CA ARG A 8 -82.29 -35.88 -13.59
C ARG A 8 -81.73 -34.47 -13.73
N PHE A 9 -82.56 -33.43 -13.67
CA PHE A 9 -82.12 -32.06 -13.73
C PHE A 9 -81.25 -31.68 -12.49
N GLU A 10 -81.61 -32.16 -11.30
CA GLU A 10 -80.82 -31.92 -10.11
C GLU A 10 -79.41 -32.53 -10.23
N LYS A 11 -79.26 -33.77 -10.74
CA LYS A 11 -77.93 -34.40 -11.04
C LYS A 11 -77.12 -33.57 -12.04
N LEU A 12 -77.84 -33.10 -13.11
CA LEU A 12 -77.16 -32.31 -14.15
C LEU A 12 -76.64 -30.96 -13.58
N ILE A 13 -77.45 -30.29 -12.80
CA ILE A 13 -77.13 -29.06 -12.10
C ILE A 13 -75.93 -29.32 -11.12
N GLY A 14 -75.99 -30.46 -10.42
CA GLY A 14 -74.89 -30.85 -9.51
C GLY A 14 -73.55 -31.06 -10.27
N GLN A 15 -73.59 -31.74 -11.41
CA GLN A 15 -72.38 -31.94 -12.29
C GLN A 15 -71.84 -30.60 -12.84
N GLN A 16 -72.73 -29.75 -13.34
CA GLN A 16 -72.31 -28.44 -13.84
C GLN A 16 -71.73 -27.53 -12.74
N LYS A 17 -72.26 -27.57 -11.51
CA LYS A 17 -71.71 -26.84 -10.38
C LYS A 17 -70.29 -27.31 -10.07
N ILE A 18 -70.02 -28.59 -10.16
CA ILE A 18 -68.64 -29.14 -9.94
C ILE A 18 -67.74 -28.66 -11.06
N GLN A 19 -68.15 -28.74 -12.33
CA GLN A 19 -67.34 -28.22 -13.44
C GLN A 19 -67.03 -26.72 -13.34
N ILE A 20 -68.05 -25.92 -12.99
CA ILE A 20 -67.85 -24.49 -12.77
C ILE A 20 -66.83 -24.21 -11.66
N ARG A 21 -66.84 -25.01 -10.56
CA ARG A 21 -65.85 -24.85 -9.49
C ARG A 21 -64.44 -25.21 -9.97
N GLN A 22 -64.31 -26.28 -10.75
CA GLN A 22 -63.05 -26.69 -11.31
C GLN A 22 -62.47 -25.63 -12.27
N ILE A 23 -63.31 -25.12 -13.19
CA ILE A 23 -62.89 -24.07 -14.13
C ILE A 23 -62.54 -22.76 -13.39
N LYS A 24 -63.26 -22.42 -12.31
CA LYS A 24 -62.90 -21.26 -11.50
C LYS A 24 -61.57 -21.45 -10.79
N ALA A 25 -61.31 -22.62 -10.19
CA ALA A 25 -60.04 -22.91 -9.56
C ALA A 25 -58.86 -22.89 -10.53
N GLU A 26 -59.07 -23.45 -11.75
CA GLU A 26 -58.06 -23.42 -12.81
C GLU A 26 -57.81 -21.98 -13.30
N ARG A 27 -58.86 -21.18 -13.50
CA ARG A 27 -58.70 -19.76 -13.83
C ARG A 27 -57.93 -19.01 -12.77
N ASP A 28 -58.23 -19.22 -11.48
CA ASP A 28 -57.59 -18.50 -10.38
C ASP A 28 -56.10 -18.91 -10.29
N LEU A 29 -55.77 -20.16 -10.53
CA LEU A 29 -54.40 -20.65 -10.65
C LEU A 29 -53.65 -20.02 -11.84
N LEU A 30 -54.30 -19.95 -13.00
CA LEU A 30 -53.72 -19.32 -14.18
C LEU A 30 -53.47 -17.83 -14.01
N LEU A 31 -54.37 -17.12 -13.30
CA LEU A 31 -54.19 -15.73 -12.96
C LEU A 31 -52.98 -15.52 -12.04
N ASP A 32 -52.78 -16.37 -11.03
CA ASP A 32 -51.62 -16.33 -10.14
C ASP A 32 -50.30 -16.57 -10.90
N ILE A 33 -50.29 -17.56 -11.78
CA ILE A 33 -49.13 -17.82 -12.64
C ILE A 33 -48.82 -16.66 -13.58
N LEU A 34 -49.87 -16.01 -14.12
CA LEU A 34 -49.70 -14.85 -14.98
C LEU A 34 -49.11 -13.67 -14.22
N ASP A 35 -49.58 -13.38 -13.00
CA ASP A 35 -49.07 -12.31 -12.13
C ASP A 35 -47.57 -12.55 -11.76
N GLN A 36 -47.25 -13.80 -11.40
CA GLN A 36 -45.87 -14.19 -11.12
C GLN A 36 -44.94 -14.04 -12.36
N ALA A 37 -45.44 -14.44 -13.54
CA ALA A 37 -44.70 -14.31 -14.77
C ALA A 37 -44.48 -12.85 -15.19
N GLU A 38 -45.49 -12.00 -14.98
CA GLU A 38 -45.40 -10.56 -15.26
C GLU A 38 -44.42 -9.87 -14.31
N THR A 39 -44.43 -10.21 -13.04
CA THR A 39 -43.48 -9.71 -12.04
C THR A 39 -42.04 -10.11 -12.40
N ALA A 40 -41.83 -11.38 -12.71
CA ALA A 40 -40.51 -11.90 -13.12
C ALA A 40 -40.00 -11.25 -14.41
N TRP A 41 -40.91 -10.98 -15.35
CA TRP A 41 -40.54 -10.28 -16.59
C TRP A 41 -40.15 -8.82 -16.32
N GLN A 42 -40.87 -8.08 -15.49
CA GLN A 42 -40.54 -6.71 -15.10
C GLN A 42 -39.20 -6.64 -14.38
N GLU A 43 -38.91 -7.56 -13.45
CA GLU A 43 -37.60 -7.65 -12.77
C GLU A 43 -36.48 -7.93 -13.74
N SER A 44 -36.69 -8.87 -14.69
CA SER A 44 -35.71 -9.19 -15.72
C SER A 44 -35.39 -8.01 -16.62
N GLN A 45 -36.46 -7.28 -17.03
CA GLN A 45 -36.30 -6.07 -17.84
C GLN A 45 -35.54 -4.98 -17.12
N SER A 46 -35.86 -4.72 -15.83
CA SER A 46 -35.14 -3.76 -15.00
C SER A 46 -33.65 -4.11 -14.83
N LYS A 47 -33.34 -5.39 -14.63
CA LYS A 47 -31.93 -5.88 -14.58
C LYS A 47 -31.21 -5.67 -15.91
N LEU A 48 -31.89 -5.95 -17.01
CA LEU A 48 -31.32 -5.77 -18.36
C LEU A 48 -31.00 -4.30 -18.64
N ASP A 49 -31.89 -3.38 -18.23
CA ASP A 49 -31.68 -1.95 -18.43
C ASP A 49 -30.56 -1.42 -17.54
N SER A 50 -30.43 -1.88 -16.30
CA SER A 50 -29.31 -1.52 -15.41
C SER A 50 -27.98 -2.01 -15.98
N LEU A 51 -27.91 -3.24 -16.49
CA LEU A 51 -26.70 -3.79 -17.12
C LEU A 51 -26.31 -3.03 -18.39
N LYS A 52 -27.28 -2.58 -19.19
CA LYS A 52 -27.02 -1.74 -20.38
C LYS A 52 -26.40 -0.39 -20.00
N ILE A 53 -26.94 0.26 -18.93
CA ILE A 53 -26.40 1.52 -18.42
C ILE A 53 -24.97 1.32 -17.92
N GLU A 54 -24.71 0.26 -17.16
CA GLU A 54 -23.38 -0.05 -16.65
C GLU A 54 -22.40 -0.33 -17.79
N ALA A 55 -22.78 -1.13 -18.78
CA ALA A 55 -21.97 -1.40 -19.95
C ALA A 55 -21.64 -0.13 -20.75
N ALA A 56 -22.61 0.78 -20.90
CA ALA A 56 -22.39 2.06 -21.57
C ALA A 56 -21.41 2.95 -20.79
N GLN A 57 -21.50 2.99 -19.47
CA GLN A 57 -20.57 3.72 -18.61
C GLN A 57 -19.14 3.16 -18.70
N GLN A 58 -19.00 1.82 -18.69
CA GLN A 58 -17.71 1.16 -18.85
C GLN A 58 -17.08 1.46 -20.22
N LEU A 59 -17.89 1.49 -21.27
CA LEU A 59 -17.42 1.83 -22.62
C LEU A 59 -16.88 3.26 -22.69
N ILE A 60 -17.62 4.22 -22.12
CA ILE A 60 -17.19 5.62 -22.04
C ILE A 60 -15.86 5.74 -21.27
N THR A 61 -15.76 5.08 -20.12
CA THR A 61 -14.53 5.07 -19.30
C THR A 61 -13.36 4.45 -20.07
N TYR A 62 -13.60 3.39 -20.82
CA TYR A 62 -12.58 2.75 -21.65
C TYR A 62 -12.10 3.68 -22.77
N GLN A 63 -13.00 4.36 -23.45
CA GLN A 63 -12.67 5.36 -24.47
C GLN A 63 -11.83 6.50 -23.90
N GLN A 64 -12.23 7.07 -22.76
CA GLN A 64 -11.46 8.11 -22.08
C GLN A 64 -10.04 7.65 -21.72
N LYS A 65 -9.89 6.43 -21.23
CA LYS A 65 -8.57 5.86 -20.92
C LYS A 65 -7.72 5.65 -22.18
N GLN A 66 -8.33 5.21 -23.29
CA GLN A 66 -7.63 5.09 -24.58
C GLN A 66 -7.14 6.45 -25.10
N ASP A 67 -7.96 7.48 -25.02
CA ASP A 67 -7.59 8.81 -25.46
C ASP A 67 -6.46 9.38 -24.59
N LEU A 68 -6.51 9.19 -23.28
CA LEU A 68 -5.43 9.56 -22.36
C LEU A 68 -4.12 8.82 -22.67
N VAL A 69 -4.17 7.53 -22.99
CA VAL A 69 -2.97 6.76 -23.39
C VAL A 69 -2.38 7.30 -24.69
N LYS A 70 -3.22 7.67 -25.67
CA LYS A 70 -2.74 8.30 -26.92
C LYS A 70 -2.09 9.65 -26.65
N GLU A 71 -2.71 10.50 -25.84
CA GLU A 71 -2.17 11.80 -25.47
C GLU A 71 -0.81 11.67 -24.79
N LEU A 72 -0.72 10.79 -23.78
CA LEU A 72 0.53 10.49 -23.09
C LEU A 72 1.61 9.92 -24.02
N SER A 73 1.23 9.08 -25.00
CA SER A 73 2.19 8.53 -25.97
C SER A 73 2.74 9.61 -26.89
N ILE A 74 1.91 10.54 -27.34
CA ILE A 74 2.33 11.69 -28.16
C ILE A 74 3.25 12.61 -27.37
N GLU A 75 2.91 12.89 -26.09
CA GLU A 75 3.74 13.75 -25.25
C GLU A 75 5.08 13.06 -24.91
N ALA A 76 5.10 11.76 -24.66
CA ALA A 76 6.32 10.98 -24.48
C ALA A 76 7.22 11.02 -25.76
N GLU A 77 6.61 10.88 -26.95
CA GLU A 77 7.34 10.99 -28.20
C GLU A 77 7.86 12.41 -28.45
N ARG A 78 7.07 13.43 -28.10
CA ARG A 78 7.49 14.84 -28.18
C ARG A 78 8.66 15.12 -27.24
N LEU A 79 8.59 14.65 -25.99
CA LEU A 79 9.68 14.79 -25.01
C LEU A 79 10.94 14.03 -25.45
N SER A 80 10.79 12.86 -26.09
CA SER A 80 11.94 12.10 -26.62
C SER A 80 12.57 12.72 -27.85
N LYS A 81 11.81 13.52 -28.63
CA LYS A 81 12.29 14.27 -29.82
C LYS A 81 12.76 15.68 -29.50
N GLN A 82 12.46 16.23 -28.31
CA GLN A 82 13.20 17.37 -27.81
C GLN A 82 14.63 16.88 -27.64
N GLU A 83 15.45 17.18 -28.66
CA GLU A 83 16.90 17.01 -28.54
C GLU A 83 17.29 17.62 -27.20
N ASP A 84 17.80 16.77 -26.32
CA ASP A 84 18.48 17.24 -25.13
C ASP A 84 19.44 18.32 -25.62
N GLN A 85 19.17 19.58 -25.23
CA GLN A 85 20.28 20.50 -25.14
C GLN A 85 21.30 19.71 -24.34
N VAL A 86 22.37 19.31 -25.02
CA VAL A 86 23.47 18.56 -24.42
C VAL A 86 23.99 19.46 -23.30
N THR A 87 23.31 19.42 -22.18
CA THR A 87 23.90 19.76 -20.92
C THR A 87 24.93 18.67 -20.77
N GLU A 88 26.20 19.03 -20.94
CA GLU A 88 27.33 18.18 -20.67
C GLU A 88 27.10 17.58 -19.29
N ILE A 89 26.42 16.41 -19.28
CA ILE A 89 26.26 15.62 -18.07
C ILE A 89 27.67 15.10 -17.87
N GLN A 90 28.42 15.77 -17.00
CA GLN A 90 29.60 15.15 -16.43
C GLN A 90 29.10 13.82 -15.85
N HIS A 91 29.33 12.76 -16.63
CA HIS A 91 29.15 11.42 -16.15
C HIS A 91 30.10 11.25 -14.96
N LEU A 92 29.56 11.47 -13.77
CA LEU A 92 30.21 10.93 -12.59
C LEU A 92 30.39 9.45 -12.88
N PRO A 93 31.63 8.94 -12.92
CA PRO A 93 31.86 7.54 -13.21
C PRO A 93 30.97 6.73 -12.27
N THR A 94 30.12 5.87 -12.84
CA THR A 94 29.27 5.00 -12.05
C THR A 94 30.19 3.97 -11.38
N PRO A 95 30.56 4.15 -10.10
CA PRO A 95 31.36 3.14 -9.43
C PRO A 95 30.51 1.86 -9.40
N MET A 96 31.13 0.71 -9.59
CA MET A 96 30.43 -0.56 -9.38
C MET A 96 29.82 -0.53 -7.98
N ALA A 97 28.53 -0.78 -7.89
CA ALA A 97 27.79 -0.78 -6.63
C ALA A 97 28.52 -1.68 -5.62
N LYS A 98 29.07 -1.08 -4.57
CA LYS A 98 29.72 -1.81 -3.48
C LYS A 98 28.71 -2.05 -2.39
N THR A 99 28.65 -3.27 -1.87
CA THR A 99 27.90 -3.54 -0.65
C THR A 99 28.49 -2.72 0.49
N VAL A 100 27.67 -1.96 1.19
CA VAL A 100 28.09 -1.11 2.29
C VAL A 100 28.55 -1.96 3.45
N PHE A 101 29.86 -1.86 3.77
CA PHE A 101 30.45 -2.40 4.98
C PHE A 101 31.05 -1.21 5.73
N GLY A 102 30.38 -0.74 6.77
CA GLY A 102 30.87 0.39 7.54
C GLY A 102 29.74 1.16 8.22
N GLU A 103 30.04 2.38 8.60
CA GLU A 103 29.07 3.29 9.19
C GLU A 103 28.10 3.80 8.11
N GLU A 104 26.82 3.83 8.42
CA GLU A 104 25.77 4.30 7.50
C GLU A 104 25.03 5.47 8.13
N ILE A 105 25.00 6.61 7.43
CA ILE A 105 24.21 7.78 7.84
C ILE A 105 22.99 7.86 6.95
N HIS A 106 21.84 8.06 7.56
CA HIS A 106 20.58 8.13 6.84
C HIS A 106 20.01 9.53 6.82
N PHE A 107 19.66 10.00 5.62
CA PHE A 107 18.92 11.23 5.40
C PHE A 107 17.57 10.93 4.77
N ARG A 108 16.60 11.78 5.05
CA ARG A 108 15.31 11.82 4.37
C ARG A 108 15.22 13.10 3.57
N LEU A 109 14.90 12.98 2.30
CA LEU A 109 14.73 14.10 1.37
C LEU A 109 13.30 14.10 0.85
N LYS A 110 12.46 14.94 1.43
CA LYS A 110 11.03 15.12 1.10
C LYS A 110 10.72 16.62 1.05
N ASP A 111 9.86 17.03 0.11
CA ASP A 111 9.43 18.44 -0.07
C ASP A 111 10.63 19.39 -0.19
N ASN A 112 11.70 18.95 -0.86
CA ASN A 112 12.98 19.67 -0.98
C ASN A 112 13.58 20.09 0.37
N ARG A 113 13.35 19.29 1.42
CA ARG A 113 13.92 19.44 2.75
C ARG A 113 14.72 18.20 3.11
N LEU A 114 15.92 18.44 3.65
CA LEU A 114 16.83 17.39 4.10
C LEU A 114 16.76 17.26 5.62
N SER A 115 16.53 16.06 6.11
CA SER A 115 16.54 15.75 7.53
C SER A 115 17.36 14.49 7.83
N VAL A 116 18.04 14.46 8.96
CA VAL A 116 18.81 13.29 9.41
C VAL A 116 17.88 12.30 10.08
N VAL A 117 17.92 11.05 9.65
CA VAL A 117 17.13 9.97 10.25
C VAL A 117 18.01 9.18 11.21
N PRO A 118 17.77 9.22 12.52
CA PRO A 118 18.59 8.56 13.52
C PRO A 118 18.27 7.07 13.61
N ILE A 119 18.55 6.29 12.54
CA ILE A 119 18.18 4.87 12.48
C ILE A 119 18.89 4.06 13.58
N GLU A 120 20.21 4.19 13.74
CA GLU A 120 20.94 3.46 14.78
C GLU A 120 20.48 3.77 16.20
N PRO A 121 20.33 5.04 16.62
CA PRO A 121 19.77 5.37 17.92
C PRO A 121 18.37 4.81 18.16
N LEU A 122 17.50 4.85 17.13
CA LEU A 122 16.16 4.27 17.20
C LEU A 122 16.20 2.74 17.33
N LEU A 123 17.05 2.06 16.56
CA LEU A 123 17.22 0.61 16.66
C LEU A 123 17.79 0.19 18.02
N ASN A 124 18.71 0.97 18.59
CA ASN A 124 19.24 0.73 19.94
C ASN A 124 18.15 0.91 21.01
N ALA A 125 17.30 1.92 20.87
CA ALA A 125 16.16 2.11 21.77
C ALA A 125 15.14 0.97 21.65
N ILE A 126 14.87 0.46 20.41
CA ILE A 126 14.05 -0.70 20.20
C ILE A 126 14.65 -1.96 20.86
N LYS A 127 15.98 -2.17 20.73
CA LYS A 127 16.64 -3.30 21.39
C LYS A 127 16.49 -3.27 22.91
N GLN A 128 16.65 -2.08 23.53
CA GLN A 128 16.46 -1.91 24.97
C GLN A 128 15.00 -2.15 25.40
N ASP A 129 14.04 -1.67 24.60
CA ASP A 129 12.63 -1.91 24.88
C ASP A 129 12.25 -3.40 24.67
N PHE A 130 12.89 -4.05 23.69
CA PHE A 130 12.77 -5.46 23.44
C PHE A 130 13.24 -6.32 24.64
N GLU A 131 14.35 -5.98 25.25
CA GLU A 131 14.84 -6.65 26.47
C GLU A 131 13.85 -6.52 27.61
N ARG A 132 13.25 -5.35 27.78
CA ARG A 132 12.20 -5.11 28.77
C ARG A 132 10.92 -5.88 28.46
N ALA A 133 10.48 -5.90 27.22
CA ALA A 133 9.31 -6.63 26.78
C ALA A 133 9.47 -8.15 26.84
N SER A 134 10.72 -8.67 26.82
CA SER A 134 10.99 -10.11 26.97
C SER A 134 10.61 -10.65 28.34
N ILE A 135 10.61 -9.81 29.35
CA ILE A 135 10.29 -10.15 30.77
C ILE A 135 8.76 -10.28 30.98
N GLY A 136 7.94 -9.70 30.11
CA GLY A 136 6.48 -9.75 30.18
C GLY A 136 5.88 -11.05 29.60
N SER A 137 4.73 -11.47 30.15
CA SER A 137 4.16 -12.81 29.93
C SER A 137 3.10 -12.94 28.83
N ARG A 138 2.81 -11.90 28.04
CA ARG A 138 1.78 -11.96 26.98
C ARG A 138 2.38 -12.49 25.66
N GLU A 139 1.75 -13.52 25.11
CA GLU A 139 2.03 -14.04 23.77
C GLU A 139 1.27 -13.27 22.71
N GLY A 140 1.75 -13.34 21.44
CA GLY A 140 1.11 -12.75 20.28
C GLY A 140 1.76 -11.44 19.83
N ARG A 141 1.08 -10.77 18.92
CA ARG A 141 1.56 -9.54 18.29
C ARG A 141 1.38 -8.34 19.21
N GLN A 142 2.44 -7.59 19.36
CA GLN A 142 2.47 -6.37 20.16
C GLN A 142 3.05 -5.23 19.32
N ILE A 143 2.31 -4.11 19.29
CA ILE A 143 2.76 -2.86 18.64
C ILE A 143 3.28 -1.95 19.73
N SER A 144 4.47 -1.42 19.53
CA SER A 144 5.13 -0.48 20.45
C SER A 144 5.77 0.66 19.65
N SER A 145 6.19 1.70 20.35
CA SER A 145 6.87 2.85 19.73
C SER A 145 7.96 3.37 20.65
N VAL A 146 9.06 3.82 20.05
CA VAL A 146 10.18 4.45 20.74
C VAL A 146 10.49 5.82 20.14
N GLY A 147 10.95 6.72 20.96
CA GLY A 147 11.28 8.08 20.59
C GLY A 147 10.42 9.12 21.32
N PRO A 148 10.43 10.41 20.90
CA PRO A 148 11.15 10.93 19.74
C PRO A 148 12.67 11.01 19.94
N ILE A 149 13.44 10.61 18.94
CA ILE A 149 14.89 10.80 18.89
C ILE A 149 15.18 11.68 17.68
N ARG A 150 15.79 12.83 17.88
CA ARG A 150 16.07 13.84 16.84
C ARG A 150 14.83 14.16 15.97
N GLY A 151 13.63 14.20 16.59
CA GLY A 151 12.38 14.47 15.89
C GLY A 151 11.78 13.29 15.12
N TYR A 152 12.28 12.08 15.30
CA TYR A 152 11.75 10.86 14.70
C TYR A 152 11.24 9.87 15.74
N VAL A 153 10.17 9.18 15.39
CA VAL A 153 9.56 8.10 16.18
C VAL A 153 9.62 6.81 15.35
N ALA A 154 10.03 5.74 16.01
CA ALA A 154 9.96 4.40 15.42
C ALA A 154 8.78 3.65 16.00
N LYS A 155 7.87 3.18 15.14
CA LYS A 155 6.78 2.26 15.47
C LYS A 155 7.19 0.88 14.99
N TYR A 156 7.02 -0.13 15.84
CA TYR A 156 7.41 -1.48 15.50
C TYR A 156 6.43 -2.51 16.03
N GLU A 157 6.38 -3.64 15.36
CA GLU A 157 5.53 -4.76 15.70
C GLU A 157 6.40 -5.98 16.02
N LEU A 158 6.20 -6.55 17.20
CA LEU A 158 6.85 -7.75 17.67
C LEU A 158 5.85 -8.90 17.67
N ASP A 159 6.29 -10.07 17.25
CA ASP A 159 5.56 -11.33 17.44
C ASP A 159 6.31 -12.19 18.45
N LYS A 160 5.59 -12.58 19.50
CA LYS A 160 6.12 -13.33 20.64
C LYS A 160 5.47 -14.71 20.71
N GLU A 161 6.27 -15.72 20.46
CA GLU A 161 5.87 -17.13 20.52
C GLU A 161 6.64 -17.86 21.63
N LYS A 162 5.93 -18.65 22.42
CA LYS A 162 6.55 -19.58 23.35
C LYS A 162 6.66 -20.95 22.71
N GLY A 163 7.84 -21.49 22.68
CA GLY A 163 8.15 -22.82 22.20
C GLY A 163 8.87 -23.65 23.26
N THR A 164 8.85 -24.95 23.10
CA THR A 164 9.63 -25.87 23.93
C THR A 164 10.88 -26.30 23.19
N ILE A 165 12.04 -26.14 23.83
CA ILE A 165 13.34 -26.59 23.31
C ILE A 165 13.82 -27.75 24.17
N ASN A 166 14.22 -28.84 23.52
CA ASN A 166 14.87 -29.96 24.23
C ASN A 166 16.40 -29.72 24.20
N ARG A 167 16.95 -29.42 25.36
CA ARG A 167 18.40 -29.21 25.53
C ARG A 167 18.93 -30.29 26.47
N GLY A 168 19.60 -31.28 25.89
CA GLY A 168 20.23 -32.36 26.68
C GLY A 168 19.24 -33.25 27.45
N GLY A 169 18.05 -33.53 26.93
CA GLY A 169 17.02 -34.35 27.55
C GLY A 169 16.08 -33.61 28.51
N GLN A 170 16.28 -32.32 28.75
CA GLN A 170 15.38 -31.47 29.53
C GLN A 170 14.55 -30.58 28.61
N ILE A 171 13.25 -30.59 28.79
CA ILE A 171 12.30 -29.71 28.09
C ILE A 171 12.32 -28.35 28.80
N GLN A 172 12.83 -27.31 28.09
CA GLN A 172 12.81 -25.97 28.59
C GLN A 172 11.90 -25.07 27.70
N THR A 173 11.15 -24.21 28.35
CA THR A 173 10.34 -23.22 27.63
C THR A 173 11.25 -22.08 27.13
N ALA A 174 11.30 -21.88 25.83
CA ALA A 174 11.99 -20.75 25.21
C ALA A 174 10.98 -19.79 24.60
N THR A 175 11.22 -18.51 24.77
CA THR A 175 10.44 -17.46 24.13
C THR A 175 11.17 -17.00 22.90
N ARG A 176 10.54 -17.11 21.73
CA ARG A 176 11.02 -16.57 20.47
C ARG A 176 10.31 -15.24 20.23
N ILE A 177 11.07 -14.19 20.00
CA ILE A 177 10.54 -12.86 19.70
C ILE A 177 11.09 -12.47 18.33
N GLN A 178 10.19 -12.05 17.43
CA GLN A 178 10.55 -11.61 16.07
C GLN A 178 10.02 -10.20 15.84
N LEU A 179 10.85 -9.37 15.22
CA LEU A 179 10.41 -8.09 14.68
C LEU A 179 9.68 -8.37 13.36
N VAL A 180 8.38 -8.06 13.30
CA VAL A 180 7.54 -8.26 12.11
C VAL A 180 7.59 -7.05 11.20
N ASN A 181 7.47 -5.86 11.79
CA ASN A 181 7.42 -4.61 11.05
C ASN A 181 8.12 -3.50 11.84
N LEU A 182 8.72 -2.57 11.10
CA LEU A 182 9.33 -1.36 11.63
C LEU A 182 9.01 -0.21 10.67
N SER A 183 8.48 0.89 11.20
CA SER A 183 8.31 2.15 10.49
C SER A 183 8.93 3.30 11.26
N ILE A 184 9.59 4.21 10.55
CA ILE A 184 10.23 5.40 11.12
C ILE A 184 9.59 6.62 10.49
N GLU A 185 9.01 7.45 11.32
CA GLU A 185 8.25 8.63 10.92
C GLU A 185 8.79 9.87 11.63
N PRO A 186 8.83 11.04 10.96
CA PRO A 186 9.11 12.28 11.66
C PRO A 186 7.91 12.66 12.55
N LEU A 187 8.17 13.30 13.67
CA LEU A 187 7.13 13.80 14.57
C LEU A 187 6.34 14.94 13.92
N GLU A 188 7.02 15.77 13.14
CA GLU A 188 6.43 16.87 12.36
C GLU A 188 6.77 16.71 10.90
N ASP A 189 5.81 16.94 10.00
CA ASP A 189 5.99 16.91 8.54
C ASP A 189 5.40 18.21 7.94
N PRO A 190 6.18 19.03 7.24
CA PRO A 190 7.53 18.78 6.71
C PRO A 190 8.65 18.96 7.74
N SER A 191 9.58 17.99 7.79
CA SER A 191 10.74 18.00 8.69
C SER A 191 12.04 18.31 7.95
N GLY A 192 13.00 18.87 8.63
CA GLY A 192 14.35 19.14 8.12
C GLY A 192 14.56 20.55 7.57
N THR A 193 15.77 20.79 7.07
CA THR A 193 16.22 22.08 6.52
C THR A 193 15.97 22.13 5.01
N PRO A 194 15.49 23.26 4.45
CA PRO A 194 15.37 23.41 3.01
C PRO A 194 16.71 23.16 2.31
N VAL A 195 16.69 22.38 1.23
CA VAL A 195 17.92 22.03 0.49
C VAL A 195 18.68 23.26 0.04
N ARG A 196 17.98 24.31 -0.37
CA ARG A 196 18.62 25.57 -0.74
C ARG A 196 19.50 26.13 0.38
N GLU A 197 19.02 26.10 1.59
CA GLU A 197 19.77 26.55 2.77
C GLU A 197 20.97 25.63 3.09
N VAL A 198 20.77 24.32 2.91
CA VAL A 198 21.85 23.33 3.05
C VAL A 198 22.96 23.56 2.01
N LEU A 199 22.61 23.93 0.78
CA LEU A 199 23.56 24.21 -0.30
C LEU A 199 24.29 25.53 -0.10
N GLU A 200 23.61 26.58 0.40
CA GLU A 200 24.17 27.91 0.62
C GLU A 200 25.11 27.94 1.84
N ASN A 201 24.72 27.31 2.92
CA ASN A 201 25.43 27.41 4.22
C ASN A 201 26.27 26.18 4.57
N GLY A 202 25.99 25.01 3.98
CA GLY A 202 26.74 23.77 4.24
C GLY A 202 26.69 23.22 5.68
N HIS A 203 26.34 24.05 6.65
CA HIS A 203 26.49 23.79 8.09
C HIS A 203 25.84 22.48 8.55
N GLN A 204 24.68 22.11 8.05
CA GLN A 204 24.00 20.90 8.49
C GLN A 204 24.75 19.66 8.05
N LEU A 205 25.21 19.62 6.79
CA LEU A 205 26.03 18.52 6.30
C LEU A 205 27.38 18.47 7.00
N ASP A 206 27.99 19.63 7.23
CA ASP A 206 29.29 19.70 7.91
C ASP A 206 29.23 19.17 9.36
N ILE A 207 28.17 19.47 10.10
CA ILE A 207 27.97 18.96 11.46
C ILE A 207 27.77 17.44 11.44
N GLU A 208 26.94 16.94 10.55
CA GLU A 208 26.62 15.49 10.50
C GLU A 208 27.77 14.65 9.97
N LEU A 209 28.62 15.22 9.12
CA LEU A 209 29.80 14.54 8.55
C LEU A 209 31.08 14.77 9.31
N ALA A 210 31.06 15.70 10.31
CA ALA A 210 32.24 16.01 11.10
C ALA A 210 32.82 14.78 11.80
N GLY A 211 34.13 14.58 11.63
CA GLY A 211 34.84 13.48 12.27
C GLY A 211 34.62 12.09 11.66
N ARG A 212 33.90 11.99 10.53
CA ARG A 212 33.67 10.73 9.83
C ARG A 212 34.65 10.53 8.67
N ASP A 213 35.06 9.30 8.49
CA ASP A 213 35.94 8.95 7.38
C ASP A 213 35.13 8.63 6.13
N PRO A 214 35.29 9.40 5.03
CA PRO A 214 34.58 9.17 3.79
C PRO A 214 34.81 7.77 3.20
N SER A 215 35.90 7.14 3.46
CA SER A 215 36.25 5.81 2.90
C SER A 215 35.43 4.67 3.57
N SER A 216 35.01 4.87 4.80
CA SER A 216 34.29 3.88 5.61
C SER A 216 32.82 4.27 5.92
N THR A 217 32.41 5.48 5.56
CA THR A 217 31.05 5.98 5.80
C THR A 217 30.27 6.06 4.51
N THR A 218 29.08 5.48 4.51
CA THR A 218 28.14 5.58 3.39
C THR A 218 26.92 6.42 3.79
N ILE A 219 26.50 7.29 2.87
CA ILE A 219 25.35 8.14 3.07
C ILE A 219 24.16 7.60 2.29
N THR A 220 23.14 7.13 3.01
CA THR A 220 21.90 6.65 2.44
C THR A 220 20.83 7.73 2.48
N ILE A 221 20.29 8.10 1.33
CA ILE A 221 19.25 9.12 1.20
C ILE A 221 17.93 8.47 0.79
N TRP A 222 16.94 8.58 1.65
CA TRP A 222 15.54 8.22 1.38
C TRP A 222 14.89 9.38 0.63
N VAL A 223 14.69 9.21 -0.68
CA VAL A 223 14.28 10.31 -1.57
C VAL A 223 12.87 10.10 -2.09
N TYR A 224 12.05 11.14 -1.99
CA TYR A 224 10.69 11.18 -2.54
C TYR A 224 10.69 11.80 -3.95
N PRO A 225 9.70 11.47 -4.82
CA PRO A 225 9.71 11.85 -6.22
C PRO A 225 9.85 13.35 -6.48
N GLU A 226 9.20 14.18 -5.68
CA GLU A 226 9.22 15.64 -5.79
C GLU A 226 10.60 16.26 -5.47
N SER A 227 11.49 15.49 -4.87
CA SER A 227 12.80 15.95 -4.41
C SER A 227 13.97 15.37 -5.22
N PHE A 228 13.72 14.66 -6.33
CA PHE A 228 14.80 14.05 -7.13
C PHE A 228 15.80 15.06 -7.72
N GLN A 229 15.35 16.26 -8.06
CA GLN A 229 16.26 17.31 -8.55
C GLN A 229 17.23 17.74 -7.44
N SER A 230 16.71 17.98 -6.26
CA SER A 230 17.51 18.32 -5.06
C SER A 230 18.46 17.19 -4.66
N PHE A 231 18.05 15.94 -4.85
CA PHE A 231 18.92 14.78 -4.61
C PHE A 231 20.17 14.81 -5.48
N ARG A 232 20.05 15.17 -6.77
CA ARG A 232 21.21 15.26 -7.68
C ARG A 232 22.26 16.25 -7.16
N LEU A 233 21.81 17.41 -6.69
CA LEU A 233 22.69 18.45 -6.15
C LEU A 233 23.39 17.98 -4.87
N ILE A 234 22.64 17.37 -3.95
CA ILE A 234 23.21 16.83 -2.70
C ILE A 234 24.21 15.73 -3.02
N LYS A 235 23.87 14.80 -3.93
CA LYS A 235 24.78 13.72 -4.35
C LYS A 235 26.09 14.26 -4.89
N GLN A 236 26.05 15.32 -5.69
CA GLN A 236 27.27 15.95 -6.22
C GLN A 236 28.16 16.49 -5.09
N ILE A 237 27.60 17.23 -4.14
CA ILE A 237 28.36 17.79 -3.00
C ILE A 237 28.96 16.66 -2.14
N LEU A 238 28.21 15.58 -1.89
CA LEU A 238 28.70 14.46 -1.12
C LEU A 238 29.83 13.72 -1.84
N TYR A 239 29.72 13.59 -3.16
CA TYR A 239 30.77 13.02 -4.00
C TYR A 239 32.04 13.88 -4.00
N GLU A 240 31.93 15.20 -4.12
CA GLU A 240 33.06 16.15 -4.03
C GLU A 240 33.77 16.06 -2.66
N ARG A 241 33.04 15.68 -1.62
CA ARG A 241 33.56 15.42 -0.26
C ARG A 241 34.10 14.00 -0.07
N GLY A 242 34.02 13.15 -1.12
CA GLY A 242 34.54 11.78 -1.11
C GLY A 242 33.61 10.74 -0.48
N PHE A 243 32.38 11.09 -0.13
CA PHE A 243 31.44 10.16 0.48
C PHE A 243 30.69 9.32 -0.57
N ALA A 244 30.61 8.02 -0.34
CA ALA A 244 29.76 7.13 -1.10
C ALA A 244 28.27 7.38 -0.76
N THR A 245 27.41 7.50 -1.79
CA THR A 245 26.00 7.83 -1.62
C THR A 245 25.11 6.74 -2.18
N ALA A 246 24.19 6.24 -1.39
CA ALA A 246 23.14 5.32 -1.78
C ALA A 246 21.78 6.03 -1.82
N ALA A 247 21.03 5.87 -2.91
CA ALA A 247 19.65 6.37 -3.00
C ALA A 247 18.66 5.26 -2.70
N ARG A 248 17.67 5.57 -1.88
CA ARG A 248 16.48 4.72 -1.63
C ARG A 248 15.21 5.49 -1.99
N PRO A 249 14.69 5.33 -3.20
CA PRO A 249 13.46 6.01 -3.58
C PRO A 249 12.26 5.45 -2.80
N LEU A 250 11.43 6.38 -2.32
CA LEU A 250 10.17 6.07 -1.63
C LEU A 250 9.01 6.68 -2.41
N PRO A 251 7.91 5.95 -2.62
CA PRO A 251 6.70 6.52 -3.17
C PRO A 251 6.09 7.59 -2.25
N LEU A 252 5.30 8.51 -2.82
CA LEU A 252 4.56 9.50 -2.03
C LEU A 252 3.66 8.81 -0.98
N GLY A 253 3.65 9.37 0.21
CA GLY A 253 2.84 8.84 1.31
C GLY A 253 3.41 7.60 2.02
N HIS A 254 4.53 7.04 1.55
CA HIS A 254 5.20 5.94 2.22
C HIS A 254 6.18 6.46 3.28
N VAL A 255 6.28 5.71 4.36
CA VAL A 255 7.23 5.99 5.46
C VAL A 255 8.47 5.13 5.30
N ILE A 256 9.55 5.53 5.93
CA ILE A 256 10.76 4.70 5.99
C ILE A 256 10.40 3.44 6.77
N SER A 257 10.44 2.29 6.12
CA SER A 257 10.09 1.00 6.71
C SER A 257 11.20 -0.01 6.52
N GLY A 258 11.28 -0.94 7.46
CA GLY A 258 12.20 -2.06 7.44
C GLY A 258 11.54 -3.32 7.99
N GLY A 259 12.00 -4.46 7.53
CA GLY A 259 11.59 -5.76 8.05
C GLY A 259 12.81 -6.61 8.36
N PRO A 260 12.64 -7.77 8.98
CA PRO A 260 13.73 -8.67 9.34
C PRO A 260 14.57 -9.15 8.14
N ASN A 261 13.99 -9.07 6.94
CA ASN A 261 14.61 -9.45 5.68
C ASN A 261 15.03 -8.24 4.81
N GLY A 262 15.19 -7.06 5.42
CA GLY A 262 15.58 -5.83 4.72
C GLY A 262 16.85 -6.00 3.90
N SER A 263 16.87 -5.47 2.66
CA SER A 263 18.06 -5.43 1.82
C SER A 263 19.06 -4.38 2.34
N ARG A 264 20.36 -4.71 2.28
CA ARG A 264 21.42 -3.72 2.53
C ARG A 264 21.43 -2.66 1.44
N SER A 265 21.79 -1.43 1.78
CA SER A 265 21.98 -0.36 0.82
C SER A 265 23.14 -0.68 -0.12
N GLN A 266 22.99 -0.30 -1.39
CA GLN A 266 24.05 -0.33 -2.38
C GLN A 266 24.46 1.11 -2.68
N ALA A 267 25.69 1.46 -2.36
CA ALA A 267 26.24 2.78 -2.63
C ALA A 267 26.83 2.85 -4.04
N GLN A 268 26.68 4.02 -4.65
CA GLN A 268 27.27 4.36 -5.96
C GLN A 268 28.20 5.55 -5.83
#